data_d3e4310898495cec3daa490c96f6f83e
#
_entry.id   d3e4310898495cec3daa490c96f6f83e
#
_cell.length_a   1.000
_cell.length_b   1.000
_cell.length_c   1.000
_cell.angle_alpha   90.00
_cell.angle_beta   90.00
_cell.angle_gamma   90.00
#
_symmetry.space_group_name_H-M   'P 1'
#
loop_
_entity.id
_entity.type
_entity.pdbx_description
1 polymer ?
#
loop_
_entity_poly.entity_id
_entity_poly.type
_entity_poly.pdbx_seq_one_letter_code
_entity_poly.pdbx_strand_id
1 'polypeptide(L)'
;MTDNLFQNEANPTLFRPTASIDNLKRRAKLYQILRGFFDGRGFVETSTPTLSRDVVVDRFVESIPVSIERCWQERDNLAQTRFDSQELAQARATTFYLQTSPEFAMKRLIAAGMDAIYQLAPAYRKGDRGRLHNLEFTMLEWYRRGDDYLAGRALLAELLETAARLFYEKTGVTQSAWSKNAVVQQSFGEAFRQKTGLNPHACTIAELRKFSDNRLIPYPDSYVSGQAHATKDDWLDLVFSEAVQPELGFEAPVILYDYPASQSQLAQTGQTVDPHTGSPLSVSRRFELFVMGIELANGYDELRDPSVLRERIAETSEERRSDGSPELPKESRLLAAMDAGFPQCAGCALGIDRLLCVLLAAAKIDDVIAFPIELA
;
A
#
# COMPACT_ATOMS: atom_id res chain seq x y z
N MET A 1 -29.78 18.75 4.57
CA MET A 1 -29.97 18.29 3.16
C MET A 1 -29.42 16.85 3.05
N THR A 2 -30.00 15.91 3.81
CA THR A 2 -29.46 14.51 3.95
C THR A 2 -30.52 13.43 3.73
N ASP A 3 -31.70 13.78 3.19
CA ASP A 3 -32.83 12.80 3.13
C ASP A 3 -33.29 12.40 1.73
N ASN A 4 -32.52 12.68 0.68
CA ASN A 4 -32.99 12.42 -0.70
C ASN A 4 -32.25 11.34 -1.47
N LEU A 5 -31.36 10.57 -0.82
CA LEU A 5 -30.61 9.47 -1.51
C LEU A 5 -31.38 8.15 -1.61
N PHE A 6 -32.49 7.98 -0.87
CA PHE A 6 -33.25 6.74 -0.83
C PHE A 6 -34.71 6.85 -1.37
N GLN A 7 -35.09 7.95 -1.96
CA GLN A 7 -36.43 8.14 -2.57
C GLN A 7 -36.44 8.06 -4.09
N ASN A 8 -35.44 7.41 -4.72
CA ASN A 8 -35.59 7.10 -6.15
C ASN A 8 -36.37 5.82 -6.31
N GLU A 9 -37.47 5.87 -7.06
CA GLU A 9 -38.17 4.72 -7.61
C GLU A 9 -37.19 3.65 -8.00
N ALA A 10 -37.39 2.41 -7.55
CA ALA A 10 -36.45 1.28 -7.68
C ALA A 10 -35.95 1.20 -9.14
N ASN A 11 -34.81 1.77 -9.41
CA ASN A 11 -34.16 1.60 -10.71
C ASN A 11 -33.85 0.09 -10.84
N PRO A 12 -34.53 -0.66 -11.74
CA PRO A 12 -34.40 -2.08 -11.81
C PRO A 12 -33.02 -2.57 -12.23
N THR A 13 -32.05 -1.64 -12.41
CA THR A 13 -30.67 -1.94 -12.76
C THR A 13 -29.69 -1.78 -11.60
N LEU A 14 -30.12 -1.25 -10.45
CA LEU A 14 -29.24 -1.01 -9.28
C LEU A 14 -28.62 -2.29 -8.69
N PHE A 15 -29.23 -3.46 -8.91
CA PHE A 15 -28.65 -4.74 -8.48
C PHE A 15 -27.53 -5.25 -9.40
N ARG A 16 -27.30 -4.62 -10.53
CA ARG A 16 -26.30 -5.10 -11.51
C ARG A 16 -24.91 -4.62 -11.15
N PRO A 17 -23.89 -5.50 -11.26
CA PRO A 17 -22.52 -5.09 -11.08
C PRO A 17 -22.08 -4.12 -12.18
N THR A 18 -21.11 -3.24 -11.84
CA THR A 18 -20.45 -2.37 -12.82
C THR A 18 -19.49 -3.15 -13.72
N ALA A 19 -18.74 -4.08 -13.15
CA ALA A 19 -17.90 -4.98 -13.92
C ALA A 19 -18.74 -6.00 -14.71
N SER A 20 -18.30 -6.35 -15.90
CA SER A 20 -18.91 -7.44 -16.67
C SER A 20 -18.77 -8.77 -15.91
N ILE A 21 -19.75 -9.66 -16.12
CA ILE A 21 -19.70 -11.03 -15.54
C ILE A 21 -18.41 -11.76 -15.94
N ASP A 22 -17.91 -11.53 -17.16
CA ASP A 22 -16.66 -12.14 -17.61
C ASP A 22 -15.44 -11.58 -16.88
N ASN A 23 -15.41 -10.29 -16.58
CA ASN A 23 -14.33 -9.71 -15.75
C ASN A 23 -14.37 -10.24 -14.32
N LEU A 24 -15.56 -10.43 -13.73
CA LEU A 24 -15.70 -11.06 -12.41
C LEU A 24 -15.22 -12.53 -12.41
N LYS A 25 -15.50 -13.29 -13.46
CA LYS A 25 -14.96 -14.66 -13.64
C LYS A 25 -13.43 -14.63 -13.79
N ARG A 26 -12.88 -13.67 -14.54
CA ARG A 26 -11.44 -13.48 -14.70
C ARG A 26 -10.77 -13.09 -13.38
N ARG A 27 -11.41 -12.24 -12.56
CA ARG A 27 -10.99 -11.94 -11.19
C ARG A 27 -10.86 -13.21 -10.34
N ALA A 28 -11.87 -14.06 -10.35
CA ALA A 28 -11.82 -15.33 -9.63
C ALA A 28 -10.68 -16.25 -10.14
N LYS A 29 -10.39 -16.23 -11.44
CA LYS A 29 -9.28 -16.97 -12.01
C LYS A 29 -7.93 -16.41 -11.56
N LEU A 30 -7.78 -15.08 -11.50
CA LEU A 30 -6.58 -14.42 -10.95
C LEU A 30 -6.33 -14.84 -9.50
N TYR A 31 -7.35 -14.88 -8.64
CA TYR A 31 -7.21 -15.35 -7.26
C TYR A 31 -6.68 -16.78 -7.18
N GLN A 32 -7.18 -17.68 -8.02
CA GLN A 32 -6.69 -19.06 -8.08
C GLN A 32 -5.22 -19.15 -8.49
N ILE A 33 -4.80 -18.30 -9.44
CA ILE A 33 -3.40 -18.24 -9.90
C ILE A 33 -2.49 -17.75 -8.77
N LEU A 34 -2.89 -16.68 -8.07
CA LEU A 34 -2.11 -16.11 -6.98
C LEU A 34 -1.98 -17.09 -5.80
N ARG A 35 -3.07 -17.75 -5.41
CA ARG A 35 -3.01 -18.81 -4.39
C ARG A 35 -2.06 -19.93 -4.80
N GLY A 36 -2.20 -20.44 -6.03
CA GLY A 36 -1.31 -21.49 -6.53
C GLY A 36 0.16 -21.08 -6.59
N PHE A 37 0.46 -19.80 -6.82
CA PHE A 37 1.83 -19.28 -6.79
C PHE A 37 2.43 -19.38 -5.38
N PHE A 38 1.71 -18.92 -4.35
CA PHE A 38 2.18 -18.92 -2.97
C PHE A 38 2.18 -20.33 -2.36
N ASP A 39 1.13 -21.12 -2.58
CA ASP A 39 1.02 -22.50 -2.08
C ASP A 39 2.17 -23.36 -2.62
N GLY A 40 2.50 -23.21 -3.91
CA GLY A 40 3.62 -23.92 -4.55
C GLY A 40 5.00 -23.53 -4.01
N ARG A 41 5.09 -22.47 -3.18
CA ARG A 41 6.32 -21.98 -2.53
C ARG A 41 6.32 -22.15 -1.01
N GLY A 42 5.33 -22.86 -0.49
CA GLY A 42 5.24 -23.16 0.94
C GLY A 42 4.75 -22.02 1.81
N PHE A 43 4.15 -20.98 1.21
CA PHE A 43 3.47 -19.95 2.00
C PHE A 43 2.14 -20.46 2.53
N VAL A 44 1.76 -19.98 3.71
CA VAL A 44 0.48 -20.29 4.35
C VAL A 44 -0.49 -19.13 4.14
N GLU A 45 -1.67 -19.38 3.58
CA GLU A 45 -2.74 -18.38 3.53
C GLU A 45 -3.23 -18.09 4.95
N THR A 46 -3.24 -16.82 5.35
CA THR A 46 -3.69 -16.38 6.66
C THR A 46 -4.94 -15.52 6.56
N SER A 47 -5.60 -15.33 7.69
CA SER A 47 -6.72 -14.40 7.81
C SER A 47 -6.56 -13.61 9.10
N THR A 48 -6.46 -12.29 8.96
CA THR A 48 -6.35 -11.35 10.08
C THR A 48 -7.61 -10.50 10.20
N PRO A 49 -7.91 -9.95 11.39
CA PRO A 49 -9.10 -9.14 11.58
C PRO A 49 -9.15 -7.90 10.69
N THR A 50 -10.29 -7.64 10.07
CA THR A 50 -10.57 -6.42 9.32
C THR A 50 -10.72 -5.20 10.23
N LEU A 51 -11.26 -5.41 11.45
CA LEU A 51 -11.37 -4.39 12.48
C LEU A 51 -10.14 -4.44 13.39
N SER A 52 -9.44 -3.33 13.52
CA SER A 52 -8.24 -3.21 14.32
C SER A 52 -8.29 -1.95 15.20
N ARG A 53 -7.58 -1.99 16.33
CA ARG A 53 -7.25 -0.79 17.10
C ARG A 53 -5.95 -0.14 16.61
N ASP A 54 -5.13 -0.93 15.93
CA ASP A 54 -3.86 -0.48 15.40
C ASP A 54 -4.10 0.11 14.00
N VAL A 55 -3.41 1.18 13.68
CA VAL A 55 -3.47 1.90 12.40
C VAL A 55 -2.09 1.90 11.79
N VAL A 56 -2.00 1.66 10.48
CA VAL A 56 -0.73 1.71 9.75
C VAL A 56 -0.17 3.14 9.77
N VAL A 57 1.14 3.27 9.87
CA VAL A 57 1.84 4.55 9.91
C VAL A 57 1.95 5.11 8.50
N ASP A 58 1.09 6.07 8.20
CA ASP A 58 1.11 6.79 6.92
C ASP A 58 0.51 8.18 7.10
N ARG A 59 1.13 9.20 6.48
CA ARG A 59 0.68 10.59 6.57
C ARG A 59 -0.63 10.82 5.84
N PHE A 60 -0.79 10.21 4.67
CA PHE A 60 -1.87 10.49 3.73
C PHE A 60 -2.99 9.44 3.74
N VAL A 61 -2.76 8.27 4.34
CA VAL A 61 -3.77 7.21 4.41
C VAL A 61 -4.64 7.39 5.66
N GLU A 62 -5.93 7.66 5.45
CA GLU A 62 -6.90 7.76 6.53
C GLU A 62 -7.67 6.45 6.72
N SER A 63 -7.73 6.00 7.97
CA SER A 63 -8.56 4.85 8.39
C SER A 63 -10.01 5.29 8.63
N ILE A 64 -10.95 4.38 8.37
CA ILE A 64 -12.37 4.59 8.65
C ILE A 64 -12.65 4.15 10.10
N PRO A 65 -13.05 5.06 11.01
CA PRO A 65 -13.37 4.70 12.39
C PRO A 65 -14.71 3.96 12.46
N VAL A 66 -14.79 2.98 13.35
CA VAL A 66 -16.00 2.17 13.60
C VAL A 66 -16.34 2.20 15.09
N SER A 67 -17.56 2.62 15.42
CA SER A 67 -18.09 2.54 16.78
C SER A 67 -18.70 1.16 17.03
N ILE A 68 -18.20 0.46 18.03
CA ILE A 68 -18.67 -0.87 18.41
C ILE A 68 -19.32 -0.91 19.80
N GLU A 69 -19.64 0.25 20.38
CA GLU A 69 -20.14 0.37 21.75
C GLU A 69 -21.36 -0.52 22.03
N ARG A 70 -22.30 -0.63 21.07
CA ARG A 70 -23.48 -1.47 21.20
C ARG A 70 -23.22 -2.97 21.16
N CYS A 71 -22.13 -3.39 20.52
CA CYS A 71 -21.81 -4.81 20.38
C CYS A 71 -21.36 -5.46 21.70
N TRP A 72 -20.93 -4.65 22.69
CA TRP A 72 -20.43 -5.13 23.98
C TRP A 72 -21.49 -5.19 25.07
N GLN A 73 -22.60 -4.44 24.94
CA GLN A 73 -23.63 -4.34 25.98
C GLN A 73 -24.39 -5.62 26.23
N GLU A 74 -24.45 -6.56 25.27
CA GLU A 74 -25.27 -7.78 25.34
C GLU A 74 -24.50 -9.04 25.80
N ARG A 75 -23.18 -9.00 25.97
CA ARG A 75 -22.32 -10.17 26.22
C ARG A 75 -21.44 -10.11 27.47
N ASP A 76 -21.85 -9.37 28.48
CA ASP A 76 -21.04 -9.21 29.72
C ASP A 76 -20.68 -10.54 30.41
N ASN A 77 -21.45 -11.61 30.20
CA ASN A 77 -21.25 -12.89 30.89
C ASN A 77 -20.19 -13.80 30.24
N LEU A 78 -19.86 -13.62 28.96
CA LEU A 78 -18.90 -14.48 28.24
C LEU A 78 -17.46 -13.91 28.22
N ALA A 79 -17.31 -12.59 28.30
CA ALA A 79 -16.03 -11.90 28.24
C ALA A 79 -15.26 -11.91 29.58
N GLN A 80 -15.98 -12.10 30.71
CA GLN A 80 -15.38 -12.09 32.06
C GLN A 80 -14.47 -13.30 32.35
N THR A 81 -14.41 -14.29 31.48
CA THR A 81 -13.61 -15.51 31.72
C THR A 81 -12.19 -15.47 31.18
N ARG A 82 -11.83 -14.48 30.34
CA ARG A 82 -10.51 -14.38 29.69
C ARG A 82 -9.79 -13.06 29.83
N PHE A 83 -10.49 -12.00 30.18
CA PHE A 83 -9.94 -10.65 30.33
C PHE A 83 -10.35 -10.09 31.68
N ASP A 84 -9.49 -9.32 32.32
CA ASP A 84 -9.88 -8.62 33.52
C ASP A 84 -10.84 -7.46 33.22
N SER A 85 -11.47 -6.93 34.27
CA SER A 85 -12.48 -5.87 34.14
C SER A 85 -11.88 -4.56 33.62
N GLN A 86 -10.59 -4.33 33.81
CA GLN A 86 -9.89 -3.14 33.38
C GLN A 86 -9.53 -3.23 31.88
N GLU A 87 -9.07 -4.40 31.41
CA GLU A 87 -8.83 -4.68 29.99
C GLU A 87 -10.13 -4.56 29.17
N LEU A 88 -11.24 -5.07 29.71
CA LEU A 88 -12.55 -4.93 29.09
C LEU A 88 -13.06 -3.50 29.03
N ALA A 89 -12.88 -2.73 30.12
CA ALA A 89 -13.25 -1.31 30.15
C ALA A 89 -12.43 -0.48 29.14
N GLN A 90 -11.14 -0.76 29.05
CA GLN A 90 -10.25 -0.12 28.08
C GLN A 90 -10.61 -0.54 26.63
N ALA A 91 -11.02 -1.81 26.43
CA ALA A 91 -11.51 -2.28 25.14
C ALA A 91 -12.79 -1.56 24.70
N ARG A 92 -13.70 -1.26 25.63
CA ARG A 92 -14.97 -0.55 25.37
C ARG A 92 -14.77 0.92 25.02
N ALA A 93 -13.76 1.58 25.63
CA ALA A 93 -13.47 2.99 25.41
C ALA A 93 -12.63 3.26 24.16
N THR A 94 -12.21 2.22 23.42
CA THR A 94 -11.26 2.36 22.31
C THR A 94 -11.98 2.39 20.96
N THR A 95 -11.62 3.33 20.11
CA THR A 95 -12.04 3.36 18.72
C THR A 95 -11.41 2.20 17.96
N PHE A 96 -12.20 1.54 17.15
CA PHE A 96 -11.74 0.57 16.16
C PHE A 96 -11.75 1.21 14.78
N TYR A 97 -10.93 0.66 13.89
CA TYR A 97 -10.78 1.14 12.53
C TYR A 97 -10.88 -0.03 11.56
N LEU A 98 -11.47 0.20 10.40
CA LEU A 98 -11.28 -0.69 9.26
C LEU A 98 -9.82 -0.60 8.82
N GLN A 99 -9.19 -1.76 8.59
CA GLN A 99 -7.77 -1.83 8.25
C GLN A 99 -7.50 -1.18 6.88
N THR A 100 -6.46 -0.36 6.80
CA THR A 100 -5.95 0.19 5.53
C THR A 100 -5.02 -0.79 4.82
N SER A 101 -4.54 -1.80 5.55
CA SER A 101 -3.72 -2.93 5.14
C SER A 101 -3.70 -3.96 6.29
N PRO A 102 -3.58 -5.25 6.04
CA PRO A 102 -3.40 -6.28 7.07
C PRO A 102 -1.98 -6.32 7.68
N GLU A 103 -1.08 -5.44 7.27
CA GLU A 103 0.35 -5.40 7.59
C GLU A 103 0.64 -5.62 9.09
N PHE A 104 0.07 -4.78 9.98
CA PHE A 104 0.36 -4.83 11.41
C PHE A 104 -0.02 -6.17 12.04
N ALA A 105 -1.12 -6.76 11.59
CA ALA A 105 -1.56 -8.06 12.08
C ALA A 105 -0.73 -9.21 11.50
N MET A 106 -0.39 -9.16 10.21
CA MET A 106 0.44 -10.19 9.56
C MET A 106 1.88 -10.18 10.11
N LYS A 107 2.48 -9.01 10.33
CA LYS A 107 3.80 -8.89 10.97
C LYS A 107 3.83 -9.49 12.37
N ARG A 108 2.74 -9.39 13.13
CA ARG A 108 2.62 -10.07 14.44
C ARG A 108 2.62 -11.58 14.31
N LEU A 109 2.07 -12.16 13.24
CA LEU A 109 2.15 -13.59 12.96
C LEU A 109 3.60 -14.03 12.65
N ILE A 110 4.37 -13.21 11.91
CA ILE A 110 5.80 -13.43 11.68
C ILE A 110 6.57 -13.38 13.02
N ALA A 111 6.30 -12.37 13.87
CA ALA A 111 6.91 -12.28 15.20
C ALA A 111 6.54 -13.49 16.09
N ALA A 112 5.33 -14.03 15.95
CA ALA A 112 4.86 -15.22 16.67
C ALA A 112 5.45 -16.54 16.15
N GLY A 113 6.26 -16.51 15.07
CA GLY A 113 6.98 -17.66 14.56
C GLY A 113 6.48 -18.29 13.27
N MET A 114 5.56 -17.64 12.54
CA MET A 114 5.23 -18.07 11.17
C MET A 114 6.37 -17.70 10.22
N ASP A 115 6.72 -18.59 9.29
CA ASP A 115 7.88 -18.43 8.42
C ASP A 115 7.54 -17.71 7.11
N ALA A 116 6.47 -18.13 6.43
CA ALA A 116 6.05 -17.57 5.15
C ALA A 116 4.52 -17.53 5.09
N ILE A 117 3.96 -16.35 4.95
CA ILE A 117 2.50 -16.14 4.97
C ILE A 117 2.06 -15.20 3.86
N TYR A 118 0.84 -15.40 3.36
CA TYR A 118 0.16 -14.45 2.49
C TYR A 118 -1.31 -14.32 2.86
N GLN A 119 -1.92 -13.23 2.43
CA GLN A 119 -3.35 -12.97 2.65
C GLN A 119 -3.94 -12.19 1.48
N LEU A 120 -5.10 -12.63 1.00
CA LEU A 120 -6.00 -11.83 0.16
C LEU A 120 -7.01 -11.16 1.10
N ALA A 121 -6.88 -9.86 1.30
CA ALA A 121 -7.67 -9.12 2.29
C ALA A 121 -8.41 -7.93 1.68
N PRO A 122 -9.63 -7.61 2.15
CA PRO A 122 -10.19 -6.29 1.94
C PRO A 122 -9.37 -5.24 2.70
N ALA A 123 -9.15 -4.10 2.09
CA ALA A 123 -8.53 -2.92 2.66
C ALA A 123 -9.43 -1.70 2.43
N TYR A 124 -9.36 -0.72 3.35
CA TYR A 124 -10.27 0.42 3.37
C TYR A 124 -9.49 1.70 3.57
N ARG A 125 -9.67 2.68 2.68
CA ARG A 125 -9.04 3.99 2.79
C ARG A 125 -10.09 5.07 2.64
N LYS A 126 -10.22 5.90 3.66
CA LYS A 126 -11.18 7.00 3.68
C LYS A 126 -10.81 8.04 2.62
N GLY A 127 -11.77 8.43 1.80
CA GLY A 127 -11.55 9.42 0.76
C GLY A 127 -10.97 8.90 -0.56
N ASP A 128 -10.47 7.67 -0.60
CA ASP A 128 -9.90 7.07 -1.81
C ASP A 128 -11.03 6.74 -2.81
N ARG A 129 -11.36 7.67 -3.69
CA ARG A 129 -12.26 7.44 -4.82
C ARG A 129 -11.75 8.13 -6.07
N GLY A 130 -11.56 7.36 -7.13
CA GLY A 130 -11.04 7.87 -8.39
C GLY A 130 -10.97 6.79 -9.47
N ARG A 131 -10.33 7.10 -10.57
CA ARG A 131 -10.24 6.20 -11.73
C ARG A 131 -9.70 4.80 -11.36
N LEU A 132 -8.70 4.72 -10.50
CA LEU A 132 -8.04 3.49 -10.06
C LEU A 132 -8.11 3.30 -8.53
N HIS A 133 -9.08 3.98 -7.87
CA HIS A 133 -9.28 3.93 -6.42
C HIS A 133 -10.75 3.70 -6.08
N ASN A 134 -10.98 2.95 -5.01
CA ASN A 134 -12.27 2.77 -4.36
C ASN A 134 -12.04 2.67 -2.85
N LEU A 135 -13.01 3.11 -2.02
CA LEU A 135 -12.87 3.09 -0.56
C LEU A 135 -12.56 1.69 -0.02
N GLU A 136 -13.18 0.67 -0.61
CA GLU A 136 -12.89 -0.74 -0.34
C GLU A 136 -12.25 -1.34 -1.58
N PHE A 137 -11.12 -2.01 -1.39
CA PHE A 137 -10.38 -2.69 -2.46
C PHE A 137 -9.75 -3.97 -1.94
N THR A 138 -9.22 -4.80 -2.82
CA THR A 138 -8.58 -6.04 -2.43
C THR A 138 -7.07 -5.93 -2.53
N MET A 139 -6.40 -6.27 -1.44
CA MET A 139 -4.95 -6.32 -1.31
C MET A 139 -4.48 -7.77 -1.19
N LEU A 140 -3.41 -8.09 -1.87
CA LEU A 140 -2.60 -9.29 -1.63
C LEU A 140 -1.35 -8.85 -0.90
N GLU A 141 -1.14 -9.35 0.32
CA GLU A 141 0.09 -9.12 1.06
C GLU A 141 0.77 -10.42 1.41
N TRP A 142 2.09 -10.39 1.48
CA TRP A 142 2.91 -11.53 1.90
C TRP A 142 4.15 -11.10 2.63
N TYR A 143 4.61 -11.98 3.51
CA TYR A 143 5.81 -11.82 4.32
C TYR A 143 6.55 -13.15 4.39
N ARG A 144 7.89 -13.14 4.23
CA ARG A 144 8.71 -14.34 4.42
C ARG A 144 9.91 -14.04 5.31
N ARG A 145 9.99 -14.80 6.41
CA ARG A 145 11.08 -14.73 7.35
C ARG A 145 12.39 -15.19 6.70
N GLY A 146 13.47 -14.50 7.03
CA GLY A 146 14.80 -14.78 6.49
C GLY A 146 15.07 -14.14 5.12
N ASP A 147 14.05 -13.69 4.41
CA ASP A 147 14.23 -12.94 3.17
C ASP A 147 14.86 -11.58 3.48
N ASP A 148 15.73 -11.19 2.58
CA ASP A 148 16.26 -9.83 2.49
C ASP A 148 15.58 -9.02 1.39
N TYR A 149 16.04 -7.81 1.24
CA TYR A 149 15.62 -6.88 0.22
C TYR A 149 15.71 -7.40 -1.22
N LEU A 150 16.77 -8.19 -1.54
CA LEU A 150 16.97 -8.75 -2.88
C LEU A 150 15.98 -9.88 -3.14
N ALA A 151 15.79 -10.76 -2.16
CA ALA A 151 14.83 -11.86 -2.24
C ALA A 151 13.39 -11.33 -2.36
N GLY A 152 13.03 -10.26 -1.63
CA GLY A 152 11.72 -9.61 -1.74
C GLY A 152 11.43 -9.10 -3.16
N ARG A 153 12.39 -8.38 -3.77
CA ARG A 153 12.27 -7.88 -5.15
C ARG A 153 12.19 -9.01 -6.18
N ALA A 154 13.00 -10.05 -6.00
CA ALA A 154 12.99 -11.20 -6.91
C ALA A 154 11.65 -11.95 -6.87
N LEU A 155 11.08 -12.15 -5.67
CA LEU A 155 9.78 -12.78 -5.50
C LEU A 155 8.65 -11.97 -6.14
N LEU A 156 8.67 -10.63 -6.00
CA LEU A 156 7.69 -9.74 -6.64
C LEU A 156 7.77 -9.83 -8.18
N ALA A 157 8.97 -9.82 -8.74
CA ALA A 157 9.16 -9.96 -10.19
C ALA A 157 8.63 -11.31 -10.69
N GLU A 158 8.98 -12.41 -10.02
CA GLU A 158 8.52 -13.76 -10.35
C GLU A 158 7.00 -13.90 -10.23
N LEU A 159 6.39 -13.28 -9.20
CA LEU A 159 4.94 -13.26 -9.01
C LEU A 159 4.24 -12.61 -10.19
N LEU A 160 4.68 -11.40 -10.59
CA LEU A 160 4.06 -10.67 -11.70
C LEU A 160 4.17 -11.44 -13.01
N GLU A 161 5.36 -11.91 -13.36
CA GLU A 161 5.61 -12.65 -14.60
C GLU A 161 4.78 -13.94 -14.66
N THR A 162 4.75 -14.69 -13.55
CA THR A 162 3.97 -15.92 -13.47
C THR A 162 2.47 -15.66 -13.53
N ALA A 163 1.99 -14.66 -12.77
CA ALA A 163 0.57 -14.31 -12.72
C ALA A 163 0.08 -13.82 -14.09
N ALA A 164 0.82 -12.93 -14.76
CA ALA A 164 0.46 -12.42 -16.07
C ALA A 164 0.42 -13.54 -17.11
N ARG A 165 1.47 -14.34 -17.22
CA ARG A 165 1.54 -15.48 -18.16
C ARG A 165 0.37 -16.44 -17.97
N LEU A 166 0.14 -16.91 -16.73
CA LEU A 166 -0.94 -17.86 -16.44
C LEU A 166 -2.32 -17.24 -16.60
N PHE A 167 -2.48 -15.95 -16.33
CA PHE A 167 -3.74 -15.25 -16.53
C PHE A 167 -4.14 -15.22 -18.02
N TYR A 168 -3.25 -14.79 -18.90
CA TYR A 168 -3.53 -14.76 -20.33
C TYR A 168 -3.76 -16.17 -20.91
N GLU A 169 -2.94 -17.15 -20.51
CA GLU A 169 -3.09 -18.54 -20.90
C GLU A 169 -4.46 -19.12 -20.50
N LYS A 170 -4.90 -18.89 -19.25
CA LYS A 170 -6.12 -19.52 -18.72
C LYS A 170 -7.41 -18.75 -19.01
N THR A 171 -7.33 -17.47 -19.38
CA THR A 171 -8.51 -16.62 -19.64
C THR A 171 -8.76 -16.34 -21.12
N GLY A 172 -7.78 -16.58 -21.99
CA GLY A 172 -7.86 -16.26 -23.41
C GLY A 172 -7.88 -14.75 -23.70
N VAL A 173 -7.58 -13.90 -22.71
CA VAL A 173 -7.40 -12.46 -22.93
C VAL A 173 -6.15 -12.23 -23.76
N THR A 174 -6.20 -11.29 -24.69
CA THR A 174 -5.03 -10.94 -25.51
C THR A 174 -3.91 -10.38 -24.63
N GLN A 175 -2.74 -10.98 -24.75
CA GLN A 175 -1.57 -10.59 -23.97
C GLN A 175 -1.13 -9.15 -24.29
N SER A 176 -0.98 -8.33 -23.27
CA SER A 176 -0.48 -6.96 -23.34
C SER A 176 1.02 -6.93 -23.70
N ALA A 177 1.46 -5.87 -24.39
CA ALA A 177 2.86 -5.74 -24.82
C ALA A 177 3.85 -5.81 -23.66
N TRP A 178 3.58 -5.08 -22.56
CA TRP A 178 4.43 -5.01 -21.38
C TRP A 178 4.71 -6.39 -20.76
N SER A 179 3.74 -7.30 -20.81
CA SER A 179 3.84 -8.63 -20.18
C SER A 179 4.66 -9.65 -20.97
N LYS A 180 5.18 -9.27 -22.13
CA LYS A 180 6.08 -10.08 -22.95
C LYS A 180 7.55 -9.92 -22.57
N ASN A 181 7.87 -8.90 -21.80
CA ASN A 181 9.22 -8.57 -21.36
C ASN A 181 9.40 -8.88 -19.89
N ALA A 182 10.62 -9.23 -19.50
CA ALA A 182 10.98 -9.45 -18.11
C ALA A 182 10.90 -8.15 -17.30
N VAL A 183 10.67 -8.28 -16.02
CA VAL A 183 10.66 -7.14 -15.08
C VAL A 183 12.03 -6.49 -15.03
N VAL A 184 12.07 -5.19 -15.30
CA VAL A 184 13.27 -4.36 -15.16
C VAL A 184 13.38 -3.86 -13.72
N GLN A 185 14.59 -3.85 -13.17
CA GLN A 185 14.86 -3.28 -11.87
C GLN A 185 15.79 -2.06 -12.01
N GLN A 186 15.37 -0.92 -11.45
CA GLN A 186 16.07 0.35 -11.55
C GLN A 186 16.01 1.09 -10.20
N SER A 187 17.09 1.79 -9.80
CA SER A 187 17.03 2.62 -8.61
C SER A 187 16.11 3.83 -8.82
N PHE A 188 15.41 4.24 -7.75
CA PHE A 188 14.60 5.46 -7.75
C PHE A 188 15.42 6.68 -8.20
N GLY A 189 16.66 6.78 -7.69
CA GLY A 189 17.58 7.87 -8.04
C GLY A 189 17.89 7.93 -9.52
N GLU A 190 18.08 6.78 -10.16
CA GLU A 190 18.36 6.71 -11.60
C GLU A 190 17.12 7.03 -12.44
N ALA A 191 15.97 6.47 -12.13
CA ALA A 191 14.71 6.76 -12.82
C ALA A 191 14.35 8.24 -12.73
N PHE A 192 14.45 8.83 -11.54
CA PHE A 192 14.20 10.24 -11.31
C PHE A 192 15.15 11.14 -12.10
N ARG A 193 16.47 10.84 -12.06
CA ARG A 193 17.49 11.60 -12.77
C ARG A 193 17.31 11.54 -14.29
N GLN A 194 16.96 10.39 -14.84
CA GLN A 194 16.71 10.24 -16.28
C GLN A 194 15.61 11.16 -16.80
N LYS A 195 14.57 11.41 -15.99
CA LYS A 195 13.41 12.22 -16.38
C LYS A 195 13.55 13.70 -16.02
N THR A 196 14.23 13.99 -14.93
CA THR A 196 14.29 15.35 -14.38
C THR A 196 15.65 16.02 -14.52
N GLY A 197 16.72 15.25 -14.67
CA GLY A 197 18.11 15.72 -14.56
C GLY A 197 18.58 15.96 -13.13
N LEU A 198 17.69 15.78 -12.11
CA LEU A 198 17.99 16.02 -10.70
C LEU A 198 18.35 14.73 -9.96
N ASN A 199 19.22 14.84 -8.96
CA ASN A 199 19.47 13.75 -8.01
C ASN A 199 18.49 13.85 -6.83
N PRO A 200 17.51 12.96 -6.66
CA PRO A 200 16.50 13.08 -5.61
C PRO A 200 17.07 13.02 -4.19
N HIS A 201 18.21 12.35 -4.02
CA HIS A 201 18.86 12.23 -2.72
C HIS A 201 19.58 13.54 -2.30
N ALA A 202 20.04 14.36 -3.26
CA ALA A 202 20.86 15.54 -3.01
C ALA A 202 20.22 16.87 -3.44
N CYS A 203 19.20 16.86 -4.30
CA CYS A 203 18.56 18.08 -4.78
C CYS A 203 17.86 18.86 -3.66
N THR A 204 17.76 20.16 -3.88
CA THR A 204 17.09 21.10 -2.97
C THR A 204 15.63 21.32 -3.38
N ILE A 205 14.81 21.83 -2.45
CA ILE A 205 13.42 22.26 -2.75
C ILE A 205 13.41 23.32 -3.87
N ALA A 206 14.38 24.24 -3.89
CA ALA A 206 14.45 25.27 -4.92
C ALA A 206 14.67 24.69 -6.34
N GLU A 207 15.45 23.62 -6.47
CA GLU A 207 15.66 22.92 -7.74
C GLU A 207 14.41 22.16 -8.18
N LEU A 208 13.72 21.46 -7.25
CA LEU A 208 12.46 20.77 -7.52
C LEU A 208 11.37 21.75 -7.96
N ARG A 209 11.22 22.87 -7.24
CA ARG A 209 10.29 23.94 -7.59
C ARG A 209 10.60 24.52 -8.98
N LYS A 210 11.87 24.87 -9.25
CA LYS A 210 12.29 25.36 -10.56
C LYS A 210 11.97 24.37 -11.69
N PHE A 211 12.17 23.08 -11.45
CA PHE A 211 11.79 22.04 -12.40
C PHE A 211 10.27 22.03 -12.65
N SER A 212 9.47 22.10 -11.59
CA SER A 212 8.01 22.12 -11.67
C SER A 212 7.52 23.36 -12.44
N ASP A 213 8.04 24.55 -12.12
CA ASP A 213 7.72 25.80 -12.81
C ASP A 213 8.04 25.71 -14.32
N ASN A 214 9.21 25.19 -14.67
CA ASN A 214 9.64 25.05 -16.08
C ASN A 214 8.80 24.04 -16.87
N ARG A 215 8.23 23.05 -16.20
CA ARG A 215 7.39 22.01 -16.80
C ARG A 215 5.89 22.31 -16.67
N LEU A 216 5.53 23.43 -16.05
CA LEU A 216 4.14 23.82 -15.77
C LEU A 216 3.38 22.75 -14.96
N ILE A 217 4.09 22.06 -14.06
CA ILE A 217 3.48 21.12 -13.11
C ILE A 217 2.73 21.93 -12.06
N PRO A 218 1.39 21.78 -11.93
CA PRO A 218 0.62 22.52 -10.94
C PRO A 218 0.96 21.99 -9.53
N TYR A 219 1.05 22.90 -8.56
CA TYR A 219 1.21 22.55 -7.14
C TYR A 219 0.32 23.46 -6.28
N PRO A 220 -0.09 22.99 -5.07
CA PRO A 220 -0.92 23.77 -4.17
C PRO A 220 -0.24 25.08 -3.73
N ASP A 221 -1.01 26.16 -3.55
CA ASP A 221 -0.50 27.40 -2.99
C ASP A 221 0.17 27.23 -1.63
N SER A 222 -0.30 26.25 -0.84
CA SER A 222 0.29 25.87 0.44
C SER A 222 1.77 25.44 0.36
N TYR A 223 2.24 24.99 -0.82
CA TYR A 223 3.65 24.61 -1.04
C TYR A 223 4.59 25.81 -0.97
N VAL A 224 4.12 27.02 -1.23
CA VAL A 224 4.94 28.24 -1.30
C VAL A 224 4.48 29.36 -0.37
N SER A 225 3.22 29.31 0.09
CA SER A 225 2.62 30.32 0.97
C SER A 225 1.77 29.61 2.03
N GLY A 226 2.19 29.60 3.27
CA GLY A 226 1.40 28.97 4.35
C GLY A 226 2.18 28.80 5.63
N GLN A 227 1.47 28.47 6.73
CA GLN A 227 2.11 28.18 8.02
C GLN A 227 2.85 26.84 8.04
N ALA A 228 2.47 25.88 7.18
CA ALA A 228 3.16 24.62 6.95
C ALA A 228 3.74 24.64 5.53
N HIS A 229 5.05 24.85 5.40
CA HIS A 229 5.74 24.74 4.12
C HIS A 229 5.84 23.26 3.72
N ALA A 230 5.66 22.98 2.41
CA ALA A 230 5.91 21.65 1.87
C ALA A 230 7.34 21.19 2.15
N THR A 231 7.47 19.95 2.59
CA THR A 231 8.77 19.30 2.82
C THR A 231 9.48 18.99 1.50
N LYS A 232 10.74 18.57 1.57
CA LYS A 232 11.42 18.07 0.38
C LYS A 232 10.73 16.84 -0.21
N ASP A 233 10.18 15.98 0.65
CA ASP A 233 9.50 14.77 0.21
C ASP A 233 8.17 15.08 -0.50
N ASP A 234 7.41 16.08 -0.03
CA ASP A 234 6.21 16.55 -0.75
C ASP A 234 6.55 17.02 -2.18
N TRP A 235 7.65 17.72 -2.35
CA TRP A 235 8.13 18.14 -3.68
C TRP A 235 8.67 16.99 -4.53
N LEU A 236 9.34 16.01 -3.92
CA LEU A 236 9.80 14.81 -4.61
C LEU A 236 8.61 13.98 -5.10
N ASP A 237 7.59 13.79 -4.26
CA ASP A 237 6.37 13.04 -4.60
C ASP A 237 5.59 13.72 -5.72
N LEU A 238 5.46 15.05 -5.67
CA LEU A 238 4.86 15.83 -6.75
C LEU A 238 5.59 15.63 -8.08
N VAL A 239 6.91 15.85 -8.10
CA VAL A 239 7.70 15.72 -9.33
C VAL A 239 7.72 14.27 -9.82
N PHE A 240 7.77 13.30 -8.91
CA PHE A 240 7.72 11.89 -9.26
C PHE A 240 6.38 11.52 -9.90
N SER A 241 5.26 11.88 -9.28
CA SER A 241 3.92 11.54 -9.76
C SER A 241 3.57 12.19 -11.10
N GLU A 242 4.08 13.40 -11.36
CA GLU A 242 3.73 14.15 -12.56
C GLU A 242 4.72 13.94 -13.73
N ALA A 243 6.01 13.68 -13.44
CA ALA A 243 7.03 13.65 -14.49
C ALA A 243 7.76 12.32 -14.66
N VAL A 244 7.74 11.43 -13.66
CA VAL A 244 8.48 10.16 -13.69
C VAL A 244 7.53 8.98 -13.80
N GLN A 245 6.63 8.83 -12.85
CA GLN A 245 5.70 7.71 -12.74
C GLN A 245 4.87 7.49 -14.02
N PRO A 246 4.28 8.51 -14.67
CA PRO A 246 3.44 8.32 -15.85
C PRO A 246 4.13 7.65 -17.03
N GLU A 247 5.46 7.60 -17.04
CA GLU A 247 6.26 7.01 -18.12
C GLU A 247 6.84 5.64 -17.77
N LEU A 248 6.60 5.13 -16.55
CA LEU A 248 7.14 3.86 -16.09
C LEU A 248 6.32 2.65 -16.60
N GLY A 249 7.00 1.58 -16.95
CA GLY A 249 6.38 0.26 -17.11
C GLY A 249 5.58 0.05 -18.39
N PHE A 250 5.79 0.83 -19.46
CA PHE A 250 5.06 0.66 -20.75
C PHE A 250 5.66 -0.44 -21.63
N GLU A 251 6.98 -0.50 -21.74
CA GLU A 251 7.67 -1.51 -22.52
C GLU A 251 7.85 -2.81 -21.73
N ALA A 252 8.25 -2.68 -20.46
CA ALA A 252 8.41 -3.76 -19.52
C ALA A 252 8.01 -3.28 -18.13
N PRO A 253 7.50 -4.15 -17.23
CA PRO A 253 7.26 -3.78 -15.83
C PRO A 253 8.55 -3.27 -15.18
N VAL A 254 8.45 -2.28 -14.29
CA VAL A 254 9.62 -1.70 -13.61
C VAL A 254 9.46 -1.82 -12.10
N ILE A 255 10.45 -2.41 -11.43
CA ILE A 255 10.60 -2.32 -9.98
C ILE A 255 11.59 -1.18 -9.70
N LEU A 256 11.10 -0.11 -9.10
CA LEU A 256 11.95 0.93 -8.52
C LEU A 256 12.38 0.53 -7.11
N TYR A 257 13.63 0.83 -6.75
CA TYR A 257 14.19 0.50 -5.45
C TYR A 257 15.16 1.59 -4.98
N ASP A 258 15.62 1.52 -3.74
CA ASP A 258 16.52 2.51 -3.10
C ASP A 258 15.95 3.93 -3.14
N TYR A 259 14.78 4.10 -2.53
CA TYR A 259 14.13 5.39 -2.34
C TYR A 259 14.94 6.30 -1.40
N PRO A 260 14.71 7.62 -1.37
CA PRO A 260 15.31 8.50 -0.36
C PRO A 260 15.06 7.97 1.05
N ALA A 261 16.08 8.06 1.92
CA ALA A 261 15.99 7.55 3.29
C ALA A 261 14.87 8.21 4.13
N SER A 262 14.49 9.45 3.80
CA SER A 262 13.35 10.16 4.39
C SER A 262 12.00 9.51 4.05
N GLN A 263 11.90 8.78 2.95
CA GLN A 263 10.68 8.09 2.50
C GLN A 263 10.63 6.61 2.93
N SER A 264 11.27 6.27 4.05
CA SER A 264 11.40 4.88 4.48
C SER A 264 10.11 4.25 4.99
N GLN A 265 9.15 5.01 5.49
CA GLN A 265 7.92 4.46 6.09
C GLN A 265 8.23 3.30 7.07
N LEU A 266 7.85 2.07 6.73
CA LEU A 266 8.09 0.86 7.52
C LEU A 266 9.27 0.00 7.02
N ALA A 267 10.10 0.55 6.10
CA ALA A 267 11.30 -0.11 5.60
C ALA A 267 12.53 0.16 6.47
N GLN A 268 13.49 -0.74 6.43
CA GLN A 268 14.86 -0.51 6.89
C GLN A 268 15.51 0.60 6.06
N THR A 269 16.41 1.35 6.68
CA THR A 269 17.38 2.19 5.95
C THR A 269 18.66 1.40 5.68
N GLY A 270 19.34 1.74 4.61
CA GLY A 270 20.60 1.11 4.22
C GLY A 270 21.56 2.09 3.58
N GLN A 271 22.77 1.61 3.27
CA GLN A 271 23.77 2.36 2.53
C GLN A 271 23.96 1.75 1.14
N THR A 272 24.13 2.62 0.15
CA THR A 272 24.53 2.28 -1.21
C THR A 272 25.55 3.31 -1.69
N VAL A 273 25.94 3.24 -2.96
CA VAL A 273 26.87 4.21 -3.57
C VAL A 273 26.15 4.86 -4.74
N ASP A 274 26.19 6.18 -4.81
CA ASP A 274 25.70 6.92 -5.98
C ASP A 274 26.57 6.53 -7.21
N PRO A 275 25.99 5.91 -8.25
CA PRO A 275 26.75 5.41 -9.39
C PRO A 275 27.40 6.52 -10.23
N HIS A 276 26.99 7.78 -10.06
CA HIS A 276 27.53 8.92 -10.80
C HIS A 276 28.65 9.67 -10.06
N THR A 277 28.59 9.68 -8.72
CA THR A 277 29.55 10.44 -7.91
C THR A 277 30.52 9.54 -7.14
N GLY A 278 30.19 8.24 -6.96
CA GLY A 278 30.92 7.32 -6.11
C GLY A 278 30.76 7.59 -4.61
N SER A 279 29.89 8.53 -4.23
CA SER A 279 29.70 8.93 -2.82
C SER A 279 28.75 7.94 -2.09
N PRO A 280 28.96 7.72 -0.77
CA PRO A 280 28.01 6.97 0.05
C PRO A 280 26.63 7.64 0.04
N LEU A 281 25.58 6.82 -0.01
CA LEU A 281 24.20 7.27 -0.11
C LEU A 281 23.33 6.48 0.85
N SER A 282 22.61 7.19 1.74
CA SER A 282 21.58 6.58 2.59
C SER A 282 20.29 6.42 1.81
N VAL A 283 19.74 5.21 1.82
CA VAL A 283 18.53 4.86 1.08
C VAL A 283 17.54 4.12 1.95
N SER A 284 16.27 4.21 1.59
CA SER A 284 15.23 3.33 2.08
C SER A 284 15.27 2.00 1.33
N ARG A 285 15.25 0.91 2.04
CA ARG A 285 15.11 -0.45 1.48
C ARG A 285 13.66 -0.76 1.10
N ARG A 286 13.06 0.16 0.37
CA ARG A 286 11.72 0.12 -0.21
C ARG A 286 11.80 -0.18 -1.68
N PHE A 287 10.82 -0.90 -2.21
CA PHE A 287 10.69 -1.16 -3.64
C PHE A 287 9.24 -1.12 -4.07
N GLU A 288 8.98 -0.61 -5.25
CA GLU A 288 7.64 -0.50 -5.83
C GLU A 288 7.62 -0.99 -7.27
N LEU A 289 6.51 -1.63 -7.65
CA LEU A 289 6.29 -2.15 -8.99
C LEU A 289 5.36 -1.23 -9.77
N PHE A 290 5.81 -0.82 -10.95
CA PHE A 290 5.05 0.00 -11.89
C PHE A 290 4.79 -0.74 -13.20
N VAL A 291 3.56 -0.64 -13.70
CA VAL A 291 3.14 -1.13 -15.02
C VAL A 291 2.23 -0.08 -15.65
N MET A 292 2.57 0.41 -16.84
CA MET A 292 1.79 1.42 -17.57
C MET A 292 1.52 2.70 -16.76
N GLY A 293 2.52 3.17 -16.00
CA GLY A 293 2.41 4.34 -15.12
C GLY A 293 1.63 4.09 -13.82
N ILE A 294 1.18 2.86 -13.58
CA ILE A 294 0.36 2.49 -12.42
C ILE A 294 1.23 1.74 -11.40
N GLU A 295 1.29 2.24 -10.18
CA GLU A 295 1.84 1.52 -9.03
C GLU A 295 0.93 0.34 -8.70
N LEU A 296 1.50 -0.87 -8.75
CA LEU A 296 0.80 -2.12 -8.44
C LEU A 296 1.16 -2.69 -7.08
N ALA A 297 2.40 -2.50 -6.64
CA ALA A 297 2.89 -3.09 -5.39
C ALA A 297 3.93 -2.20 -4.72
N ASN A 298 3.97 -2.30 -3.39
CA ASN A 298 4.94 -1.64 -2.52
C ASN A 298 5.48 -2.67 -1.51
N GLY A 299 6.80 -2.77 -1.38
CA GLY A 299 7.44 -3.77 -0.52
C GLY A 299 8.67 -3.24 0.19
N TYR A 300 9.05 -3.93 1.26
CA TYR A 300 10.09 -3.51 2.19
C TYR A 300 11.04 -4.65 2.57
N ASP A 301 12.31 -4.30 2.84
CA ASP A 301 13.07 -4.96 3.91
C ASP A 301 12.50 -4.42 5.22
N GLU A 302 11.85 -5.26 6.00
CA GLU A 302 10.99 -4.83 7.09
C GLU A 302 11.76 -4.21 8.26
N LEU A 303 11.28 -3.07 8.76
CA LEU A 303 11.84 -2.41 9.93
C LEU A 303 11.74 -3.34 11.14
N ARG A 304 12.88 -3.53 11.83
CA ARG A 304 12.98 -4.44 12.99
C ARG A 304 13.16 -3.72 14.32
N ASP A 305 13.62 -2.48 14.28
CA ASP A 305 13.88 -1.69 15.49
C ASP A 305 12.62 -0.95 15.95
N PRO A 306 12.04 -1.31 17.12
CA PRO A 306 10.85 -0.67 17.61
C PRO A 306 11.08 0.80 18.02
N SER A 307 12.31 1.20 18.36
CA SER A 307 12.62 2.60 18.71
C SER A 307 12.50 3.48 17.47
N VAL A 308 13.02 3.03 16.33
CA VAL A 308 12.88 3.73 15.03
C VAL A 308 11.41 3.83 14.61
N LEU A 309 10.61 2.78 14.86
CA LEU A 309 9.17 2.84 14.55
C LEU A 309 8.47 3.90 15.43
N ARG A 310 8.79 3.98 16.73
CA ARG A 310 8.22 5.00 17.62
C ARG A 310 8.58 6.42 17.17
N GLU A 311 9.82 6.64 16.75
CA GLU A 311 10.26 7.93 16.20
C GLU A 311 9.44 8.30 14.95
N ARG A 312 9.31 7.39 14.00
CA ARG A 312 8.51 7.61 12.77
C ARG A 312 7.03 7.86 13.05
N ILE A 313 6.43 7.14 14.01
CA ILE A 313 5.05 7.41 14.47
C ILE A 313 4.93 8.84 15.00
N ALA A 314 5.89 9.29 15.79
CA ALA A 314 5.88 10.64 16.36
C ALA A 314 6.02 11.71 15.28
N GLU A 315 6.94 11.53 14.33
CA GLU A 315 7.15 12.43 13.18
C GLU A 315 5.89 12.50 12.30
N THR A 316 5.38 11.34 11.87
CA THR A 316 4.16 11.27 11.04
C THR A 316 2.95 11.86 11.77
N SER A 317 2.83 11.68 13.11
CA SER A 317 1.73 12.28 13.89
C SER A 317 1.82 13.80 13.93
N GLU A 318 3.04 14.37 13.97
CA GLU A 318 3.23 15.83 13.93
C GLU A 318 2.86 16.39 12.54
N GLU A 319 3.27 15.71 11.47
CA GLU A 319 2.89 16.09 10.11
C GLU A 319 1.36 16.04 9.93
N ARG A 320 0.72 14.95 10.37
CA ARG A 320 -0.75 14.80 10.33
C ARG A 320 -1.46 15.92 11.13
N ARG A 321 -0.92 16.29 12.28
CA ARG A 321 -1.47 17.40 13.07
C ARG A 321 -1.37 18.72 12.31
N SER A 322 -0.25 18.97 11.64
CA SER A 322 -0.07 20.18 10.82
C SER A 322 -1.02 20.22 9.63
N ASP A 323 -1.38 19.05 9.08
CA ASP A 323 -2.35 18.90 8.00
C ASP A 323 -3.82 18.92 8.48
N GLY A 324 -4.06 19.00 9.80
CA GLY A 324 -5.40 18.96 10.40
C GLY A 324 -6.00 17.55 10.49
N SER A 325 -5.20 16.52 10.28
CA SER A 325 -5.60 15.11 10.37
C SER A 325 -5.42 14.56 11.79
N PRO A 326 -6.17 13.50 12.20
CA PRO A 326 -6.01 12.87 13.49
C PRO A 326 -4.61 12.29 13.70
N GLU A 327 -4.08 12.42 14.92
CA GLU A 327 -2.81 11.79 15.32
C GLU A 327 -2.91 10.25 15.28
N LEU A 328 -1.77 9.61 15.03
CA LEU A 328 -1.66 8.15 15.11
C LEU A 328 -1.58 7.68 16.57
N PRO A 329 -2.04 6.45 16.88
CA PRO A 329 -1.78 5.83 18.17
C PRO A 329 -0.26 5.70 18.43
N LYS A 330 0.22 6.15 19.59
CA LYS A 330 1.65 6.10 19.94
C LYS A 330 2.19 4.69 20.17
N GLU A 331 1.31 3.78 20.59
CA GLU A 331 1.64 2.38 20.85
C GLU A 331 0.70 1.48 20.04
N SER A 332 1.22 0.33 19.64
CA SER A 332 0.48 -0.67 18.89
C SER A 332 0.87 -2.09 19.30
N ARG A 333 0.06 -3.07 18.93
CA ARG A 333 0.41 -4.47 19.16
C ARG A 333 1.58 -4.92 18.29
N LEU A 334 1.83 -4.24 17.16
CA LEU A 334 3.02 -4.47 16.38
C LEU A 334 4.27 -4.03 17.14
N LEU A 335 4.26 -2.83 17.75
CA LEU A 335 5.37 -2.36 18.60
C LEU A 335 5.67 -3.35 19.73
N ALA A 336 4.64 -3.84 20.43
CA ALA A 336 4.82 -4.85 21.47
C ALA A 336 5.43 -6.15 20.93
N ALA A 337 5.06 -6.58 19.72
CA ALA A 337 5.67 -7.74 19.06
C ALA A 337 7.13 -7.48 18.66
N MET A 338 7.45 -6.27 18.20
CA MET A 338 8.82 -5.86 17.87
C MET A 338 9.72 -5.78 19.11
N ASP A 339 9.21 -5.28 20.24
CA ASP A 339 9.92 -5.26 21.52
C ASP A 339 10.27 -6.68 22.01
N ALA A 340 9.42 -7.66 21.72
CA ALA A 340 9.67 -9.06 22.02
C ALA A 340 10.68 -9.73 21.05
N GLY A 341 11.02 -9.08 19.96
CA GLY A 341 11.95 -9.53 18.94
C GLY A 341 11.28 -9.79 17.60
N PHE A 342 11.61 -8.96 16.59
CA PHE A 342 11.10 -9.12 15.22
C PHE A 342 12.21 -9.68 14.31
N PRO A 343 11.96 -10.79 13.59
CA PRO A 343 12.97 -11.40 12.76
C PRO A 343 13.23 -10.61 11.48
N GLN A 344 14.35 -10.86 10.81
CA GLN A 344 14.54 -10.42 9.43
C GLN A 344 13.45 -10.99 8.56
N CYS A 345 12.82 -10.15 7.77
CA CYS A 345 11.83 -10.56 6.78
C CYS A 345 11.69 -9.49 5.70
N ALA A 346 11.27 -9.91 4.52
CA ALA A 346 10.78 -9.02 3.48
C ALA A 346 9.29 -9.21 3.31
N GLY A 347 8.57 -8.11 3.11
CA GLY A 347 7.14 -8.10 2.86
C GLY A 347 6.79 -7.25 1.65
N CYS A 348 5.60 -7.48 1.10
CA CYS A 348 5.09 -6.69 -0.01
C CYS A 348 3.57 -6.73 -0.03
N ALA A 349 2.97 -5.59 -0.39
CA ALA A 349 1.55 -5.40 -0.63
C ALA A 349 1.30 -5.13 -2.11
N LEU A 350 0.32 -5.81 -2.72
CA LEU A 350 -0.06 -5.68 -4.12
C LEU A 350 -1.55 -5.44 -4.25
N GLY A 351 -1.95 -4.39 -4.97
CA GLY A 351 -3.34 -4.06 -5.27
C GLY A 351 -3.91 -4.96 -6.37
N ILE A 352 -4.77 -5.91 -5.99
CA ILE A 352 -5.37 -6.89 -6.93
C ILE A 352 -6.22 -6.20 -7.98
N ASP A 353 -6.98 -5.18 -7.60
CA ASP A 353 -7.89 -4.48 -8.50
C ASP A 353 -7.11 -3.73 -9.58
N ARG A 354 -6.02 -3.06 -9.22
CA ARG A 354 -5.10 -2.41 -10.16
C ARG A 354 -4.39 -3.42 -11.06
N LEU A 355 -3.90 -4.55 -10.50
CA LEU A 355 -3.32 -5.63 -11.29
C LEU A 355 -4.31 -6.16 -12.33
N LEU A 356 -5.57 -6.38 -11.94
CA LEU A 356 -6.60 -6.83 -12.88
C LEU A 356 -6.92 -5.77 -13.94
N CYS A 357 -6.92 -4.47 -13.59
CA CYS A 357 -7.05 -3.38 -14.56
C CYS A 357 -5.97 -3.45 -15.64
N VAL A 358 -4.69 -3.61 -15.25
CA VAL A 358 -3.59 -3.69 -16.24
C VAL A 358 -3.65 -4.96 -17.07
N LEU A 359 -4.00 -6.11 -16.48
CA LEU A 359 -4.14 -7.38 -17.19
C LEU A 359 -5.26 -7.35 -18.24
N LEU A 360 -6.33 -6.63 -17.97
CA LEU A 360 -7.50 -6.50 -18.85
C LEU A 360 -7.45 -5.26 -19.75
N ALA A 361 -6.46 -4.38 -19.59
CA ALA A 361 -6.44 -3.04 -20.18
C ALA A 361 -7.73 -2.25 -19.87
N ALA A 362 -8.27 -2.43 -18.64
CA ALA A 362 -9.48 -1.77 -18.19
C ALA A 362 -9.23 -0.29 -17.90
N ALA A 363 -10.19 0.57 -18.25
CA ALA A 363 -10.04 2.01 -18.13
C ALA A 363 -10.12 2.50 -16.68
N LYS A 364 -10.90 1.82 -15.85
CA LYS A 364 -11.17 2.21 -14.46
C LYS A 364 -11.41 0.99 -13.56
N ILE A 365 -11.26 1.20 -12.27
CA ILE A 365 -11.44 0.16 -11.26
C ILE A 365 -12.87 -0.43 -11.25
N ASP A 366 -13.88 0.38 -11.58
CA ASP A 366 -15.28 -0.07 -11.69
C ASP A 366 -15.49 -1.18 -12.73
N ASP A 367 -14.58 -1.30 -13.71
CA ASP A 367 -14.64 -2.36 -14.73
C ASP A 367 -14.21 -3.74 -14.19
N VAL A 368 -13.62 -3.78 -12.99
CA VAL A 368 -13.04 -5.00 -12.41
C VAL A 368 -13.57 -5.34 -11.02
N ILE A 369 -14.33 -4.46 -10.36
CA ILE A 369 -15.01 -4.71 -9.10
C ILE A 369 -16.53 -4.85 -9.32
N ALA A 370 -17.20 -5.64 -8.48
CA ALA A 370 -18.63 -5.88 -8.65
C ALA A 370 -19.45 -4.61 -8.38
N PHE A 371 -19.24 -4.01 -7.21
CA PHE A 371 -19.97 -2.84 -6.74
C PHE A 371 -18.98 -1.82 -6.18
N PRO A 372 -18.77 -0.68 -6.84
CA PRO A 372 -18.08 0.45 -6.22
C PRO A 372 -18.92 1.02 -5.08
N ILE A 373 -18.28 1.84 -4.22
CA ILE A 373 -18.91 2.30 -2.96
C ILE A 373 -20.29 2.97 -3.17
N GLU A 374 -20.53 3.58 -4.32
CA GLU A 374 -21.80 4.22 -4.64
C GLU A 374 -22.93 3.21 -4.90
N LEU A 375 -22.61 1.93 -5.09
CA LEU A 375 -23.57 0.85 -5.36
C LEU A 375 -23.48 -0.29 -4.33
N ALA A 376 -22.62 -0.14 -3.32
CA ALA A 376 -22.42 -1.14 -2.27
C ALA A 376 -23.52 -1.12 -1.20
#